data_c94bf6cc8eba73f5fc9212823bef768c
#
_entry.id   c94bf6cc8eba73f5fc9212823bef768c
#
_cell.length_a   1.000
_cell.length_b   1.000
_cell.length_c   1.000
_cell.angle_alpha   90.00
_cell.angle_beta   90.00
_cell.angle_gamma   90.00
#
_symmetry.space_group_name_H-M   'P 1'
#
loop_
_entity.id
_entity.type
_entity.pdbx_description
1 polymer ?
#
loop_
_entity_poly.entity_id
_entity_poly.type
_entity_poly.pdbx_seq_one_letter_code
_entity_poly.pdbx_strand_id
1 'polypeptide(L)'
;MERIVENLAEVEERIARALARSRRHRSEITLIAVTKTFPASATLAAWQAGLRDFGENYVQEFETKSPLLGPLEDARFHLIGHLQSNKVNKAVPLFDCVQTVDSARLAGRLSQSRAGAGLPPLDVMLEVKLSDEESKHGCDPENLAVLVEGVRPLPHLRLLGLMTIPPFFEDPERSRPYFARLRELAVKYELKALSMGMSNDFEAAIEEGATHIRLGTALFGRRTKPAG
;
A
#
# COMPACT_ATOMS: atom_id res chain seq x y z
N MET A 1 -14.93 18.69 2.92
CA MET A 1 -14.04 18.54 4.12
C MET A 1 -14.76 17.82 5.25
N GLU A 2 -15.97 18.24 5.67
CA GLU A 2 -16.75 17.58 6.74
C GLU A 2 -16.86 16.07 6.56
N ARG A 3 -17.28 15.60 5.41
CA ARG A 3 -17.49 14.17 5.14
C ARG A 3 -16.25 13.30 5.32
N ILE A 4 -15.04 13.80 5.00
CA ILE A 4 -13.83 13.00 5.20
C ILE A 4 -13.45 12.92 6.67
N VAL A 5 -13.70 13.97 7.45
CA VAL A 5 -13.47 13.99 8.90
C VAL A 5 -14.40 13.01 9.60
N GLU A 6 -15.69 12.99 9.24
CA GLU A 6 -16.68 12.04 9.77
C GLU A 6 -16.29 10.59 9.43
N ASN A 7 -16.01 10.32 8.15
CA ASN A 7 -15.60 8.99 7.71
C ASN A 7 -14.29 8.52 8.40
N LEU A 8 -13.35 9.44 8.60
CA LEU A 8 -12.10 9.14 9.29
C LEU A 8 -12.35 8.79 10.76
N ALA A 9 -13.26 9.50 11.45
CA ALA A 9 -13.63 9.18 12.81
C ALA A 9 -14.24 7.77 12.92
N GLU A 10 -15.16 7.40 12.02
CA GLU A 10 -15.74 6.05 11.96
C GLU A 10 -14.66 4.97 11.70
N VAL A 11 -13.73 5.26 10.80
CA VAL A 11 -12.60 4.35 10.49
C VAL A 11 -11.71 4.18 11.73
N GLU A 12 -11.37 5.27 12.43
CA GLU A 12 -10.53 5.19 13.64
C GLU A 12 -11.21 4.40 14.76
N GLU A 13 -12.52 4.53 14.94
CA GLU A 13 -13.27 3.69 15.89
C GLU A 13 -13.21 2.20 15.53
N ARG A 14 -13.33 1.86 14.24
CA ARG A 14 -13.22 0.48 13.76
C ARG A 14 -11.80 -0.06 13.96
N ILE A 15 -10.76 0.75 13.65
CA ILE A 15 -9.36 0.41 13.93
C ILE A 15 -9.17 0.14 15.43
N ALA A 16 -9.67 1.02 16.29
CA ALA A 16 -9.54 0.85 17.74
C ALA A 16 -10.18 -0.46 18.24
N ARG A 17 -11.35 -0.84 17.71
CA ARG A 17 -12.00 -2.12 18.06
C ARG A 17 -11.17 -3.33 17.62
N ALA A 18 -10.60 -3.32 16.40
CA ALA A 18 -9.77 -4.41 15.92
C ALA A 18 -8.45 -4.52 16.71
N LEU A 19 -7.84 -3.40 17.06
CA LEU A 19 -6.64 -3.35 17.90
C LEU A 19 -6.90 -3.88 19.32
N ALA A 20 -8.04 -3.54 19.90
CA ALA A 20 -8.44 -4.06 21.23
C ALA A 20 -8.58 -5.59 21.20
N ARG A 21 -9.17 -6.17 20.16
CA ARG A 21 -9.32 -7.63 19.99
C ARG A 21 -7.96 -8.33 19.81
N SER A 22 -7.02 -7.68 19.13
CA SER A 22 -5.67 -8.22 18.86
C SER A 22 -4.59 -7.79 19.87
N ARG A 23 -4.94 -6.99 20.89
CA ARG A 23 -4.03 -6.46 21.91
C ARG A 23 -2.85 -5.67 21.31
N ARG A 24 -3.13 -4.89 20.28
CA ARG A 24 -2.16 -4.06 19.56
C ARG A 24 -2.39 -2.57 19.81
N HIS A 25 -1.42 -1.74 19.46
CA HIS A 25 -1.46 -0.30 19.64
C HIS A 25 -1.68 0.43 18.31
N ARG A 26 -2.35 1.61 18.37
CA ARG A 26 -2.63 2.43 17.18
C ARG A 26 -1.36 2.83 16.41
N SER A 27 -0.26 3.05 17.12
CA SER A 27 1.04 3.39 16.53
C SER A 27 1.65 2.30 15.64
N GLU A 28 1.13 1.08 15.70
CA GLU A 28 1.58 -0.02 14.83
C GLU A 28 0.91 -0.01 13.45
N ILE A 29 -0.10 0.85 13.25
CA ILE A 29 -0.90 0.87 12.02
C ILE A 29 -0.65 2.17 11.25
N THR A 30 -0.15 2.02 10.03
CA THR A 30 -0.14 3.06 9.01
C THR A 30 -1.45 2.96 8.21
N LEU A 31 -2.25 4.03 8.25
CA LEU A 31 -3.46 4.15 7.45
C LEU A 31 -3.10 4.85 6.14
N ILE A 32 -3.16 4.12 5.03
CA ILE A 32 -2.93 4.65 3.70
C ILE A 32 -4.27 5.07 3.07
N ALA A 33 -4.44 6.37 2.86
CA ALA A 33 -5.59 6.93 2.15
C ALA A 33 -5.44 6.71 0.65
N VAL A 34 -6.28 5.87 0.05
CA VAL A 34 -6.20 5.51 -1.37
C VAL A 34 -6.91 6.55 -2.21
N THR A 35 -6.12 7.42 -2.84
CA THR A 35 -6.58 8.61 -3.59
C THR A 35 -6.58 8.40 -5.11
N LYS A 36 -6.31 7.18 -5.59
CA LYS A 36 -6.42 6.85 -7.02
C LYS A 36 -7.76 7.28 -7.60
N THR A 37 -7.75 7.86 -8.79
CA THR A 37 -8.93 8.36 -9.53
C THR A 37 -9.71 9.48 -8.84
N PHE A 38 -9.26 9.98 -7.70
CA PHE A 38 -9.79 11.18 -7.09
C PHE A 38 -8.94 12.40 -7.48
N PRO A 39 -9.53 13.60 -7.55
CA PRO A 39 -8.79 14.83 -7.86
C PRO A 39 -7.82 15.19 -6.72
N ALA A 40 -6.83 16.06 -7.00
CA ALA A 40 -5.88 16.56 -6.02
C ALA A 40 -6.55 17.16 -4.77
N SER A 41 -7.71 17.79 -4.92
CA SER A 41 -8.49 18.35 -3.79
C SER A 41 -8.90 17.30 -2.76
N ALA A 42 -9.11 16.05 -3.16
CA ALA A 42 -9.42 14.97 -2.22
C ALA A 42 -8.18 14.59 -1.37
N THR A 43 -7.00 14.55 -2.00
CA THR A 43 -5.72 14.33 -1.28
C THR A 43 -5.45 15.47 -0.30
N LEU A 44 -5.65 16.72 -0.73
CA LEU A 44 -5.51 17.91 0.14
C LEU A 44 -6.46 17.87 1.33
N ALA A 45 -7.72 17.52 1.11
CA ALA A 45 -8.71 17.40 2.18
C ALA A 45 -8.33 16.30 3.19
N ALA A 46 -7.79 15.17 2.72
CA ALA A 46 -7.32 14.09 3.56
C ALA A 46 -6.07 14.50 4.37
N TRP A 47 -5.15 15.21 3.76
CA TRP A 47 -3.98 15.76 4.45
C TRP A 47 -4.38 16.79 5.52
N GLN A 48 -5.32 17.68 5.23
CA GLN A 48 -5.88 18.63 6.19
C GLN A 48 -6.61 17.93 7.35
N ALA A 49 -7.21 16.75 7.09
CA ALA A 49 -7.81 15.91 8.14
C ALA A 49 -6.77 15.14 8.98
N GLY A 50 -5.46 15.33 8.72
CA GLY A 50 -4.39 14.73 9.51
C GLY A 50 -3.77 13.47 8.91
N LEU A 51 -4.24 12.97 7.76
CA LEU A 51 -3.64 11.84 7.08
C LEU A 51 -2.30 12.22 6.44
N ARG A 52 -1.35 11.31 6.45
CA ARG A 52 0.00 11.54 5.94
C ARG A 52 0.44 10.52 4.89
N ASP A 53 -0.14 9.32 4.88
CA ASP A 53 0.18 8.26 3.94
C ASP A 53 -0.91 8.15 2.86
N PHE A 54 -0.52 8.25 1.59
CA PHE A 54 -1.42 8.28 0.44
C PHE A 54 -1.07 7.18 -0.55
N GLY A 55 -2.09 6.48 -1.07
CA GLY A 55 -1.92 5.37 -2.00
C GLY A 55 -2.41 5.69 -3.41
N GLU A 56 -1.56 5.49 -4.40
CA GLU A 56 -1.87 5.67 -5.81
C GLU A 56 -1.62 4.38 -6.61
N ASN A 57 -2.43 4.16 -7.63
CA ASN A 57 -2.30 2.96 -8.46
C ASN A 57 -1.54 3.21 -9.77
N TYR A 58 -1.61 4.42 -10.30
CA TYR A 58 -1.17 4.72 -11.65
C TYR A 58 -0.13 5.84 -11.65
N VAL A 59 1.08 5.52 -12.12
CA VAL A 59 2.20 6.48 -12.18
C VAL A 59 1.81 7.72 -13.00
N GLN A 60 1.18 7.55 -14.16
CA GLN A 60 0.80 8.66 -15.04
C GLN A 60 -0.26 9.57 -14.41
N GLU A 61 -1.23 8.99 -13.71
CA GLU A 61 -2.24 9.77 -12.99
C GLU A 61 -1.58 10.63 -11.92
N PHE A 62 -0.69 10.04 -11.14
CA PHE A 62 0.00 10.75 -10.08
C PHE A 62 1.01 11.78 -10.60
N GLU A 63 1.69 11.50 -11.72
CA GLU A 63 2.56 12.45 -12.42
C GLU A 63 1.84 13.76 -12.77
N THR A 64 0.55 13.68 -13.15
CA THR A 64 -0.26 14.87 -13.44
C THR A 64 -0.89 15.49 -12.20
N LYS A 65 -1.15 14.70 -11.16
CA LYS A 65 -1.78 15.14 -9.91
C LYS A 65 -0.78 15.81 -8.97
N SER A 66 0.42 15.27 -8.83
CA SER A 66 1.40 15.70 -7.82
C SER A 66 1.78 17.19 -7.92
N PRO A 67 1.91 17.84 -9.09
CA PRO A 67 2.18 19.28 -9.15
C PRO A 67 1.04 20.14 -8.57
N LEU A 68 -0.19 19.63 -8.56
CA LEU A 68 -1.37 20.32 -8.04
C LEU A 68 -1.47 20.26 -6.51
N LEU A 69 -0.70 19.37 -5.87
CA LEU A 69 -0.71 19.22 -4.42
C LEU A 69 0.17 20.26 -3.72
N GLY A 70 1.19 20.77 -4.41
CA GLY A 70 2.23 21.57 -3.76
C GLY A 70 3.03 20.76 -2.73
N PRO A 71 3.86 21.42 -1.93
CA PRO A 71 4.58 20.76 -0.84
C PRO A 71 3.62 20.41 0.29
N LEU A 72 3.47 19.12 0.57
CA LEU A 72 2.71 18.59 1.71
C LEU A 72 3.68 18.08 2.75
N GLU A 73 3.77 18.78 3.87
CA GLU A 73 4.68 18.42 4.96
C GLU A 73 4.36 17.03 5.50
N ASP A 74 5.38 16.19 5.66
CA ASP A 74 5.31 14.81 6.16
C ASP A 74 4.42 13.86 5.33
N ALA A 75 3.93 14.28 4.16
CA ALA A 75 3.18 13.37 3.30
C ALA A 75 4.08 12.34 2.65
N ARG A 76 3.62 11.08 2.63
CA ARG A 76 4.29 9.95 1.98
C ARG A 76 3.37 9.36 0.92
N PHE A 77 3.91 9.14 -0.26
CA PHE A 77 3.16 8.57 -1.38
C PHE A 77 3.61 7.15 -1.67
N HIS A 78 2.64 6.22 -1.62
CA HIS A 78 2.84 4.80 -1.86
C HIS A 78 2.28 4.40 -3.22
N LEU A 79 3.10 3.80 -4.07
CA LEU A 79 2.58 3.10 -5.24
C LEU A 79 2.06 1.73 -4.81
N ILE A 80 0.74 1.54 -4.93
CA ILE A 80 0.03 0.33 -4.52
C ILE A 80 -0.62 -0.40 -5.71
N GLY A 81 -0.42 0.09 -6.93
CA GLY A 81 -0.80 -0.57 -8.18
C GLY A 81 0.40 -1.15 -8.91
N HIS A 82 0.15 -2.08 -9.84
CA HIS A 82 1.21 -2.75 -10.60
C HIS A 82 2.12 -1.74 -11.33
N LEU A 83 3.43 -1.88 -11.13
CA LEU A 83 4.44 -1.04 -11.75
C LEU A 83 5.03 -1.72 -12.99
N GLN A 84 4.68 -1.21 -14.15
CA GLN A 84 5.34 -1.62 -15.39
C GLN A 84 6.80 -1.16 -15.41
N SER A 85 7.71 -2.03 -15.84
CA SER A 85 9.16 -1.76 -15.86
C SER A 85 9.55 -0.51 -16.66
N ASN A 86 8.81 -0.13 -17.71
CA ASN A 86 9.04 1.08 -18.49
C ASN A 86 8.63 2.38 -17.80
N LYS A 87 7.93 2.29 -16.65
CA LYS A 87 7.48 3.45 -15.86
C LYS A 87 8.36 3.72 -14.63
N VAL A 88 9.36 2.88 -14.38
CA VAL A 88 10.24 2.98 -13.19
C VAL A 88 10.87 4.36 -13.05
N ASN A 89 11.45 4.91 -14.13
CA ASN A 89 12.11 6.22 -14.07
C ASN A 89 11.15 7.37 -13.74
N LYS A 90 9.87 7.24 -14.08
CA LYS A 90 8.83 8.20 -13.71
C LYS A 90 8.34 7.99 -12.27
N ALA A 91 8.25 6.73 -11.83
CA ALA A 91 7.79 6.39 -10.49
C ALA A 91 8.79 6.80 -9.40
N VAL A 92 10.08 6.59 -9.63
CA VAL A 92 11.14 6.80 -8.62
C VAL A 92 11.15 8.21 -7.99
N PRO A 93 10.97 9.33 -8.70
CA PRO A 93 10.92 10.64 -8.07
C PRO A 93 9.57 10.98 -7.43
N LEU A 94 8.52 10.20 -7.69
CA LEU A 94 7.15 10.51 -7.27
C LEU A 94 6.73 9.78 -5.99
N PHE A 95 7.36 8.62 -5.70
CA PHE A 95 6.92 7.76 -4.63
C PHE A 95 8.00 7.55 -3.57
N ASP A 96 7.56 7.49 -2.32
CA ASP A 96 8.38 7.19 -1.15
C ASP A 96 8.42 5.70 -0.86
N CYS A 97 7.40 4.97 -1.34
CA CYS A 97 7.29 3.52 -1.18
C CYS A 97 6.65 2.87 -2.42
N VAL A 98 7.22 1.76 -2.90
CA VAL A 98 6.62 0.89 -3.91
C VAL A 98 6.24 -0.43 -3.26
N GLN A 99 4.94 -0.72 -3.14
CA GLN A 99 4.45 -1.91 -2.44
C GLN A 99 4.22 -3.13 -3.36
N THR A 100 4.44 -2.97 -4.65
CA THR A 100 4.07 -3.94 -5.69
C THR A 100 5.29 -4.48 -6.42
N VAL A 101 6.40 -4.70 -5.71
CA VAL A 101 7.58 -5.35 -6.29
C VAL A 101 7.35 -6.85 -6.36
N ASP A 102 7.29 -7.39 -7.57
CA ASP A 102 6.96 -8.79 -7.85
C ASP A 102 8.13 -9.60 -8.44
N SER A 103 9.25 -8.95 -8.76
CA SER A 103 10.38 -9.60 -9.40
C SER A 103 11.72 -8.91 -9.08
N ALA A 104 12.79 -9.68 -9.03
CA ALA A 104 14.15 -9.18 -8.85
C ALA A 104 14.56 -8.22 -10.00
N ARG A 105 14.05 -8.45 -11.21
CA ARG A 105 14.26 -7.57 -12.35
C ARG A 105 13.66 -6.18 -12.11
N LEU A 106 12.44 -6.08 -11.59
CA LEU A 106 11.80 -4.80 -11.26
C LEU A 106 12.57 -4.10 -10.14
N ALA A 107 12.93 -4.84 -9.08
CA ALA A 107 13.71 -4.31 -7.96
C ALA A 107 15.07 -3.77 -8.41
N GLY A 108 15.81 -4.50 -9.24
CA GLY A 108 17.09 -4.04 -9.81
C GLY A 108 16.94 -2.73 -10.59
N ARG A 109 15.89 -2.59 -11.39
CA ARG A 109 15.60 -1.35 -12.12
C ARG A 109 15.25 -0.18 -11.21
N LEU A 110 14.46 -0.42 -10.16
CA LEU A 110 14.14 0.59 -9.13
C LEU A 110 15.42 1.07 -8.43
N SER A 111 16.29 0.14 -8.01
CA SER A 111 17.57 0.46 -7.37
C SER A 111 18.47 1.29 -8.27
N GLN A 112 18.64 0.90 -9.53
CA GLN A 112 19.46 1.63 -10.52
C GLN A 112 18.89 3.03 -10.79
N SER A 113 17.58 3.14 -10.98
CA SER A 113 16.92 4.43 -11.22
C SER A 113 17.03 5.36 -10.02
N ARG A 114 16.91 4.83 -8.79
CA ARG A 114 17.03 5.60 -7.55
C ARG A 114 18.46 6.12 -7.35
N ALA A 115 19.47 5.28 -7.65
CA ALA A 115 20.88 5.67 -7.67
C ALA A 115 21.13 6.80 -8.68
N GLY A 116 20.66 6.63 -9.92
CA GLY A 116 20.83 7.61 -10.98
C GLY A 116 20.17 8.96 -10.71
N ALA A 117 19.10 8.97 -9.91
CA ALA A 117 18.41 10.18 -9.48
C ALA A 117 19.07 10.86 -8.26
N GLY A 118 20.08 10.25 -7.63
CA GLY A 118 20.73 10.77 -6.42
C GLY A 118 19.80 10.86 -5.21
N LEU A 119 18.73 10.05 -5.19
CA LEU A 119 17.72 10.07 -4.13
C LEU A 119 18.08 9.07 -3.01
N PRO A 120 17.61 9.30 -1.76
CA PRO A 120 17.75 8.34 -0.67
C PRO A 120 17.15 6.98 -1.03
N PRO A 121 17.52 5.87 -0.35
CA PRO A 121 16.95 4.55 -0.63
C PRO A 121 15.42 4.56 -0.61
N LEU A 122 14.83 3.89 -1.63
CA LEU A 122 13.38 3.77 -1.80
C LEU A 122 12.85 2.64 -0.92
N ASP A 123 11.77 2.89 -0.18
CA ASP A 123 11.06 1.84 0.52
C ASP A 123 10.34 0.91 -0.45
N VAL A 124 10.45 -0.40 -0.23
CA VAL A 124 9.76 -1.38 -1.06
C VAL A 124 9.12 -2.47 -0.21
N MET A 125 7.98 -2.98 -0.69
CA MET A 125 7.37 -4.22 -0.23
C MET A 125 7.22 -5.18 -1.41
N LEU A 126 7.29 -6.48 -1.13
CA LEU A 126 7.10 -7.51 -2.15
C LEU A 126 5.63 -7.88 -2.21
N GLU A 127 5.05 -7.79 -3.40
CA GLU A 127 3.69 -8.25 -3.64
C GLU A 127 3.65 -9.76 -3.79
N VAL A 128 2.89 -10.42 -2.91
CA VAL A 128 2.71 -11.89 -2.92
C VAL A 128 1.32 -12.22 -3.42
N LYS A 129 1.27 -13.04 -4.48
CA LYS A 129 0.03 -13.57 -5.04
C LYS A 129 -0.40 -14.79 -4.22
N LEU A 130 -1.43 -14.63 -3.39
CA LEU A 130 -1.97 -15.69 -2.54
C LEU A 130 -3.28 -16.30 -3.06
N SER A 131 -3.70 -15.95 -4.25
CA SER A 131 -4.92 -16.47 -4.88
C SER A 131 -4.62 -17.02 -6.27
N ASP A 132 -5.43 -17.98 -6.72
CA ASP A 132 -5.31 -18.61 -8.04
C ASP A 132 -5.87 -17.74 -9.19
N GLU A 133 -6.33 -16.50 -8.90
CA GLU A 133 -6.83 -15.60 -9.94
C GLU A 133 -5.69 -15.17 -10.87
N GLU A 134 -5.77 -15.57 -12.15
CA GLU A 134 -4.76 -15.25 -13.17
C GLU A 134 -4.57 -13.75 -13.40
N SER A 135 -5.61 -12.96 -13.16
CA SER A 135 -5.60 -11.49 -13.34
C SER A 135 -4.80 -10.74 -12.27
N LYS A 136 -4.37 -11.39 -11.20
CA LYS A 136 -3.61 -10.76 -10.11
C LYS A 136 -2.11 -10.83 -10.35
N HIS A 137 -1.48 -9.71 -10.04
CA HIS A 137 -0.03 -9.56 -10.02
C HIS A 137 0.54 -10.08 -8.70
N GLY A 138 1.86 -10.16 -8.62
CA GLY A 138 2.60 -10.58 -7.44
C GLY A 138 3.48 -11.81 -7.72
N CYS A 139 4.41 -12.01 -6.83
CA CYS A 139 5.27 -13.18 -6.81
C CYS A 139 4.54 -14.38 -6.18
N ASP A 140 4.62 -15.54 -6.79
CA ASP A 140 4.10 -16.76 -6.17
C ASP A 140 4.88 -17.08 -4.88
N PRO A 141 4.23 -17.61 -3.84
CA PRO A 141 4.87 -17.92 -2.55
C PRO A 141 6.11 -18.82 -2.67
N GLU A 142 6.13 -19.70 -3.66
CA GLU A 142 7.23 -20.63 -3.94
C GLU A 142 8.51 -19.91 -4.39
N ASN A 143 8.34 -18.79 -5.09
CA ASN A 143 9.43 -17.97 -5.63
C ASN A 143 9.85 -16.84 -4.67
N LEU A 144 9.15 -16.67 -3.54
CA LEU A 144 9.38 -15.54 -2.63
C LEU A 144 10.78 -15.56 -2.00
N ALA A 145 11.34 -16.75 -1.72
CA ALA A 145 12.70 -16.87 -1.19
C ALA A 145 13.72 -16.22 -2.12
N VAL A 146 13.68 -16.58 -3.39
CA VAL A 146 14.58 -16.05 -4.42
C VAL A 146 14.40 -14.54 -4.59
N LEU A 147 13.15 -14.06 -4.51
CA LEU A 147 12.87 -12.63 -4.61
C LEU A 147 13.42 -11.85 -3.40
N VAL A 148 13.24 -12.34 -2.18
CA VAL A 148 13.79 -11.71 -0.95
C VAL A 148 15.31 -11.64 -1.02
N GLU A 149 15.98 -12.75 -1.39
CA GLU A 149 17.44 -12.82 -1.53
C GLU A 149 17.95 -11.86 -2.61
N GLY A 150 17.24 -11.73 -3.71
CA GLY A 150 17.59 -10.83 -4.81
C GLY A 150 17.37 -9.35 -4.50
N VAL A 151 16.43 -9.00 -3.62
CA VAL A 151 16.10 -7.60 -3.29
C VAL A 151 16.88 -7.08 -2.09
N ARG A 152 17.09 -7.89 -1.07
CA ARG A 152 17.73 -7.50 0.19
C ARG A 152 19.13 -6.84 0.04
N PRO A 153 20.01 -7.27 -0.87
CA PRO A 153 21.33 -6.66 -1.04
C PRO A 153 21.33 -5.38 -1.89
N LEU A 154 20.19 -4.94 -2.45
CA LEU A 154 20.16 -3.77 -3.34
C LEU A 154 20.31 -2.47 -2.53
N PRO A 155 21.41 -1.70 -2.73
CA PRO A 155 21.81 -0.63 -1.81
C PRO A 155 20.88 0.58 -1.81
N HIS A 156 20.11 0.77 -2.89
CA HIS A 156 19.20 1.92 -3.05
C HIS A 156 17.74 1.55 -2.80
N LEU A 157 17.50 0.35 -2.23
CA LEU A 157 16.19 -0.10 -1.76
C LEU A 157 16.25 -0.45 -0.27
N ARG A 158 15.13 -0.20 0.41
CA ARG A 158 14.91 -0.67 1.78
C ARG A 158 13.71 -1.61 1.78
N LEU A 159 13.96 -2.91 1.88
CA LEU A 159 12.91 -3.93 1.94
C LEU A 159 12.23 -3.88 3.31
N LEU A 160 10.97 -3.44 3.34
CA LEU A 160 10.19 -3.31 4.58
C LEU A 160 9.40 -4.56 4.92
N GLY A 161 8.80 -5.21 3.92
CA GLY A 161 7.85 -6.28 4.18
C GLY A 161 7.16 -6.84 2.95
N LEU A 162 5.97 -7.39 3.19
CA LEU A 162 5.14 -8.02 2.17
C LEU A 162 3.82 -7.27 1.97
N MET A 163 3.26 -7.39 0.78
CA MET A 163 1.94 -6.88 0.43
C MET A 163 1.13 -7.98 -0.24
N THR A 164 -0.18 -8.00 0.00
CA THR A 164 -1.12 -8.85 -0.77
C THR A 164 -2.46 -8.17 -0.98
N ILE A 165 -3.15 -8.59 -2.03
CA ILE A 165 -4.54 -8.22 -2.33
C ILE A 165 -5.32 -9.52 -2.50
N PRO A 166 -6.07 -9.98 -1.47
CA PRO A 166 -6.89 -11.18 -1.58
C PRO A 166 -8.04 -11.01 -2.58
N PRO A 167 -8.72 -12.07 -3.00
CA PRO A 167 -9.99 -11.96 -3.70
C PRO A 167 -10.98 -11.11 -2.92
N PHE A 168 -11.90 -10.45 -3.62
CA PHE A 168 -12.98 -9.75 -2.95
C PHE A 168 -14.01 -10.75 -2.42
N PHE A 169 -14.35 -10.63 -1.16
CA PHE A 169 -15.42 -11.39 -0.53
C PHE A 169 -16.41 -10.42 0.11
N GLU A 170 -17.72 -10.74 0.03
CA GLU A 170 -18.75 -9.99 0.77
C GLU A 170 -18.57 -10.15 2.28
N ASP A 171 -18.28 -11.37 2.73
CA ASP A 171 -17.87 -11.66 4.11
C ASP A 171 -16.36 -11.42 4.29
N PRO A 172 -15.96 -10.42 5.08
CA PRO A 172 -14.56 -10.07 5.31
C PRO A 172 -13.74 -11.18 5.99
N GLU A 173 -14.39 -12.06 6.75
CA GLU A 173 -13.71 -13.17 7.42
C GLU A 173 -13.09 -14.17 6.41
N ARG A 174 -13.61 -14.25 5.21
CA ARG A 174 -13.06 -15.07 4.15
C ARG A 174 -11.69 -14.58 3.64
N SER A 175 -11.32 -13.32 3.89
CA SER A 175 -9.99 -12.78 3.61
C SER A 175 -8.95 -13.21 4.67
N ARG A 176 -9.38 -13.59 5.87
CA ARG A 176 -8.49 -13.91 7.02
C ARG A 176 -7.42 -14.97 6.70
N PRO A 177 -7.72 -16.10 6.04
CA PRO A 177 -6.69 -17.09 5.70
C PRO A 177 -5.55 -16.54 4.85
N TYR A 178 -5.84 -15.60 3.94
CA TYR A 178 -4.82 -14.93 3.11
C TYR A 178 -3.92 -14.02 3.95
N PHE A 179 -4.51 -13.30 4.90
CA PHE A 179 -3.76 -12.44 5.81
C PHE A 179 -2.86 -13.25 6.76
N ALA A 180 -3.39 -14.32 7.33
CA ALA A 180 -2.62 -15.23 8.15
C ALA A 180 -1.44 -15.83 7.36
N ARG A 181 -1.68 -16.23 6.11
CA ARG A 181 -0.64 -16.77 5.24
C ARG A 181 0.45 -15.74 4.92
N LEU A 182 0.08 -14.48 4.66
CA LEU A 182 1.06 -13.41 4.45
C LEU A 182 1.92 -13.19 5.70
N ARG A 183 1.30 -13.20 6.89
CA ARG A 183 2.01 -13.08 8.17
C ARG A 183 3.02 -14.22 8.36
N GLU A 184 2.63 -15.46 8.12
CA GLU A 184 3.54 -16.61 8.20
C GLU A 184 4.77 -16.45 7.30
N LEU A 185 4.55 -16.00 6.05
CA LEU A 185 5.63 -15.74 5.11
C LEU A 185 6.53 -14.60 5.59
N ALA A 186 5.97 -13.52 6.13
CA ALA A 186 6.76 -12.42 6.66
C ALA A 186 7.63 -12.86 7.85
N VAL A 187 7.07 -13.64 8.77
CA VAL A 187 7.83 -14.22 9.89
C VAL A 187 8.98 -15.11 9.38
N LYS A 188 8.72 -15.98 8.41
CA LYS A 188 9.71 -16.86 7.80
C LYS A 188 10.90 -16.10 7.22
N TYR A 189 10.67 -14.93 6.64
CA TYR A 189 11.72 -14.10 6.01
C TYR A 189 12.17 -12.91 6.87
N GLU A 190 11.76 -12.85 8.14
CA GLU A 190 12.12 -11.78 9.09
C GLU A 190 11.74 -10.37 8.57
N LEU A 191 10.58 -10.27 7.91
CA LEU A 191 10.04 -9.03 7.38
C LEU A 191 8.96 -8.50 8.34
N LYS A 192 9.00 -7.19 8.63
CA LYS A 192 8.16 -6.60 9.68
C LYS A 192 6.88 -5.96 9.17
N ALA A 193 6.90 -5.41 7.96
CA ALA A 193 5.75 -4.70 7.43
C ALA A 193 4.81 -5.66 6.68
N LEU A 194 3.50 -5.51 6.95
CA LEU A 194 2.42 -6.26 6.31
C LEU A 194 1.40 -5.27 5.76
N SER A 195 1.42 -5.07 4.43
CA SER A 195 0.43 -4.25 3.74
C SER A 195 -0.70 -5.15 3.24
N MET A 196 -1.80 -5.15 3.98
CA MET A 196 -2.99 -5.95 3.72
C MET A 196 -4.21 -5.34 4.39
N GLY A 197 -5.41 -5.64 3.87
CA GLY A 197 -6.65 -5.06 4.34
C GLY A 197 -7.05 -3.79 3.59
N MET A 198 -8.28 -3.78 3.14
CA MET A 198 -8.94 -2.70 2.41
C MET A 198 -10.24 -2.31 3.13
N SER A 199 -11.04 -1.41 2.57
CA SER A 199 -12.23 -0.85 3.21
C SER A 199 -13.24 -1.88 3.75
N ASN A 200 -13.28 -3.07 3.18
CA ASN A 200 -14.20 -4.13 3.59
C ASN A 200 -13.63 -5.06 4.68
N ASP A 201 -12.32 -5.31 4.69
CA ASP A 201 -11.68 -6.39 5.45
C ASP A 201 -10.50 -5.96 6.33
N PHE A 202 -10.28 -4.64 6.49
CA PHE A 202 -9.12 -4.14 7.25
C PHE A 202 -9.15 -4.51 8.74
N GLU A 203 -10.32 -4.73 9.34
CA GLU A 203 -10.42 -5.16 10.75
C GLU A 203 -9.85 -6.57 10.91
N ALA A 204 -10.24 -7.51 10.04
CA ALA A 204 -9.67 -8.85 10.01
C ALA A 204 -8.15 -8.81 9.71
N ALA A 205 -7.72 -7.92 8.80
CA ALA A 205 -6.30 -7.74 8.49
C ALA A 205 -5.50 -7.23 9.70
N ILE A 206 -6.03 -6.27 10.48
CA ILE A 206 -5.40 -5.77 11.71
C ILE A 206 -5.24 -6.90 12.72
N GLU A 207 -6.28 -7.70 12.92
CA GLU A 207 -6.25 -8.84 13.83
C GLU A 207 -5.23 -9.90 13.41
N GLU A 208 -5.01 -10.05 12.10
CA GLU A 208 -3.98 -10.93 11.53
C GLU A 208 -2.59 -10.27 11.44
N GLY A 209 -2.41 -9.06 11.99
CA GLY A 209 -1.09 -8.44 12.10
C GLY A 209 -0.75 -7.40 11.03
N ALA A 210 -1.71 -6.91 10.24
CA ALA A 210 -1.45 -5.81 9.30
C ALA A 210 -0.76 -4.64 9.99
N THR A 211 0.24 -4.06 9.34
CA THR A 211 0.89 -2.81 9.75
C THR A 211 0.50 -1.65 8.83
N HIS A 212 0.05 -1.95 7.62
CA HIS A 212 -0.41 -0.97 6.65
C HIS A 212 -1.77 -1.42 6.12
N ILE A 213 -2.78 -0.58 6.27
CA ILE A 213 -4.13 -0.78 5.72
C ILE A 213 -4.40 0.26 4.64
N ARG A 214 -5.11 -0.11 3.57
CA ARG A 214 -5.31 0.73 2.37
C ARG A 214 -6.78 1.04 2.18
N LEU A 215 -7.21 2.24 2.59
CA LEU A 215 -8.61 2.62 2.63
C LEU A 215 -8.96 3.66 1.56
N GLY A 216 -9.87 3.32 0.67
CA GLY A 216 -10.43 4.20 -0.34
C GLY A 216 -11.89 4.56 -0.04
N THR A 217 -12.80 3.64 -0.32
CA THR A 217 -14.25 3.86 -0.18
C THR A 217 -14.70 4.15 1.25
N ALA A 218 -13.99 3.63 2.24
CA ALA A 218 -14.29 3.93 3.64
C ALA A 218 -14.01 5.40 4.00
N LEU A 219 -13.02 6.05 3.36
CA LEU A 219 -12.65 7.44 3.60
C LEU A 219 -13.38 8.42 2.66
N PHE A 220 -13.43 8.10 1.36
CA PHE A 220 -13.90 9.03 0.32
C PHE A 220 -15.34 8.74 -0.15
N GLY A 221 -15.94 7.64 0.30
CA GLY A 221 -17.23 7.18 -0.19
C GLY A 221 -17.14 6.44 -1.53
N ARG A 222 -18.29 5.94 -2.01
CA ARG A 222 -18.39 5.34 -3.35
C ARG A 222 -18.20 6.42 -4.40
N ARG A 223 -17.45 6.11 -5.45
CA ARG A 223 -17.28 7.00 -6.60
C ARG A 223 -18.62 7.24 -7.28
N THR A 224 -19.00 8.50 -7.43
CA THR A 224 -20.00 8.86 -8.42
C THR A 224 -19.32 8.73 -9.79
N LYS A 225 -19.81 7.84 -10.66
CA LYS A 225 -19.40 7.86 -12.07
C LYS A 225 -19.66 9.28 -12.58
N PRO A 226 -18.70 9.92 -13.29
CA PRO A 226 -19.06 11.13 -14.02
C PRO A 226 -20.24 10.76 -14.92
N ALA A 227 -21.31 11.57 -14.87
CA ALA A 227 -22.37 11.50 -15.85
C ALA A 227 -21.71 11.70 -17.22
N GLY A 228 -21.78 10.68 -18.10
CA GLY A 228 -21.25 10.69 -19.45
C GLY A 228 -21.97 11.71 -20.34
#